data_5d92dc6512864345e62a61a6dbb55d7f
#
_entry.id   5d92dc6512864345e62a61a6dbb55d7f
#
_cell.length_a   1.000
_cell.length_b   1.000
_cell.length_c   1.000
_cell.angle_alpha   90.00
_cell.angle_beta   90.00
_cell.angle_gamma   90.00
#
_symmetry.space_group_name_H-M   'P 1'
#
loop_
_entity.id
_entity.type
_entity.pdbx_description
1 polymer ?
#
loop_
_entity_poly.entity_id
_entity_poly.type
_entity_poly.pdbx_seq_one_letter_code
_entity_poly.pdbx_strand_id
1 'polypeptide(L)'
;MNAQPVLAPDAELVLGIAATAIPFARTSDAEAERWLRVLRLHGEVGVALQGLGVSEVPLAAPGVDSEHAHPGLPHEGTPDAVAHVTEQATRIASRRGATGVATTDVLMAVMQVYGEDFERVLWTHGTDRDEVLERLGVGKPGSVDG
;
A
#
# COMPACT_ATOMS: atom_id res chain seq x y z
N MET A 1 0.74 -12.67 -27.79
CA MET A 1 1.38 -12.79 -26.91
C MET A 1 1.23 -11.87 -25.93
N ASN A 2 0.91 -12.10 -24.85
CA ASN A 2 0.68 -11.23 -23.86
C ASN A 2 1.80 -11.10 -23.00
N ALA A 3 2.53 -10.08 -23.10
CA ALA A 3 3.62 -9.81 -22.22
C ALA A 3 3.06 -9.29 -20.96
N GLN A 4 3.36 -9.89 -19.86
CA GLN A 4 2.92 -9.33 -18.60
C GLN A 4 3.79 -8.15 -18.24
N PRO A 5 3.24 -7.17 -17.57
CA PRO A 5 4.06 -6.05 -17.09
C PRO A 5 5.14 -6.54 -16.16
N VAL A 6 6.29 -5.93 -16.23
CA VAL A 6 7.39 -6.28 -15.34
C VAL A 6 7.43 -5.26 -14.24
N LEU A 7 8.04 -5.60 -13.10
CA LEU A 7 8.11 -4.67 -12.01
C LEU A 7 9.06 -3.53 -12.34
N ALA A 8 8.60 -2.33 -12.18
CA ALA A 8 9.49 -1.17 -12.29
C ALA A 8 10.46 -1.23 -11.11
N PRO A 9 11.63 -0.62 -11.22
CA PRO A 9 12.61 -0.69 -10.15
C PRO A 9 12.09 -0.24 -8.79
N ASP A 10 11.28 0.83 -8.76
CA ASP A 10 10.73 1.30 -7.51
C ASP A 10 9.76 0.29 -6.92
N ALA A 11 8.92 -0.30 -7.76
CA ALA A 11 7.96 -1.27 -7.29
C ALA A 11 8.66 -2.53 -6.80
N GLU A 12 9.71 -2.91 -7.51
CA GLU A 12 10.47 -4.08 -7.13
C GLU A 12 11.10 -3.87 -5.75
N LEU A 13 11.62 -2.69 -5.51
CA LEU A 13 12.24 -2.37 -4.26
C LEU A 13 11.20 -2.38 -3.13
N VAL A 14 10.05 -1.78 -3.36
CA VAL A 14 8.98 -1.74 -2.36
C VAL A 14 8.54 -3.16 -2.03
N LEU A 15 8.34 -3.98 -3.04
CA LEU A 15 7.88 -5.35 -2.79
C LEU A 15 8.95 -6.18 -2.09
N GLY A 16 10.21 -5.93 -2.40
CA GLY A 16 11.30 -6.63 -1.73
C GLY A 16 11.37 -6.28 -0.26
N ILE A 17 11.21 -5.02 0.07
CA ILE A 17 11.22 -4.61 1.46
C ILE A 17 9.98 -5.18 2.17
N ALA A 18 8.85 -5.15 1.50
CA ALA A 18 7.63 -5.67 2.09
C ALA A 18 7.78 -7.15 2.42
N ALA A 19 8.49 -7.88 1.58
CA ALA A 19 8.67 -9.31 1.81
C ALA A 19 9.39 -9.59 3.12
N THR A 20 10.16 -8.63 3.62
CA THR A 20 10.86 -8.82 4.87
C THR A 20 10.11 -8.22 6.06
N ALA A 21 9.13 -7.39 5.81
CA ALA A 21 8.42 -6.70 6.87
C ALA A 21 7.02 -7.24 7.13
N ILE A 22 6.30 -7.55 6.07
CA ILE A 22 4.90 -7.92 6.21
C ILE A 22 4.70 -9.23 6.98
N PRO A 23 5.50 -10.27 6.77
CA PRO A 23 5.25 -11.54 7.45
C PRO A 23 5.36 -11.46 8.96
N PHE A 24 5.99 -10.41 9.47
CA PHE A 24 6.15 -10.27 10.90
C PHE A 24 5.03 -9.48 11.56
N ALA A 25 4.11 -8.97 10.77
CA ALA A 25 2.99 -8.24 11.33
C ALA A 25 2.01 -9.24 11.93
N ARG A 26 1.38 -8.85 13.02
CA ARG A 26 0.50 -9.74 13.72
C ARG A 26 -0.96 -9.58 13.44
N THR A 27 -1.35 -8.49 12.85
CA THR A 27 -2.74 -8.23 12.54
C THR A 27 -2.84 -7.64 11.16
N SER A 28 -4.04 -7.64 10.64
CA SER A 28 -4.30 -7.04 9.35
C SER A 28 -3.97 -5.55 9.37
N ASP A 29 -4.33 -4.88 10.46
CA ASP A 29 -4.01 -3.46 10.60
C ASP A 29 -2.50 -3.26 10.63
N ALA A 30 -1.78 -4.12 11.30
CA ALA A 30 -0.32 -3.99 11.35
C ALA A 30 0.30 -4.25 9.98
N GLU A 31 -0.25 -5.17 9.21
CA GLU A 31 0.23 -5.39 7.86
C GLU A 31 0.00 -4.14 7.02
N ALA A 32 -1.19 -3.57 7.12
CA ALA A 32 -1.51 -2.37 6.36
C ALA A 32 -0.57 -1.23 6.74
N GLU A 33 -0.29 -1.09 8.03
CA GLU A 33 0.61 -0.05 8.50
C GLU A 33 2.01 -0.24 7.91
N ARG A 34 2.48 -1.47 7.87
CA ARG A 34 3.79 -1.73 7.33
C ARG A 34 3.84 -1.47 5.83
N TRP A 35 2.77 -1.81 5.12
CA TRP A 35 2.70 -1.49 3.70
C TRP A 35 2.78 0.01 3.49
N LEU A 36 2.07 0.77 4.32
CA LEU A 36 2.09 2.22 4.17
C LEU A 36 3.51 2.75 4.38
N ARG A 37 4.20 2.23 5.40
CA ARG A 37 5.55 2.69 5.68
C ARG A 37 6.50 2.37 4.55
N VAL A 38 6.35 1.19 3.96
CA VAL A 38 7.23 0.81 2.86
C VAL A 38 6.93 1.64 1.63
N LEU A 39 5.65 1.84 1.33
CA LEU A 39 5.27 2.63 0.17
C LEU A 39 5.73 4.07 0.29
N ARG A 40 5.81 4.58 1.50
CA ARG A 40 6.23 5.94 1.72
C ARG A 40 7.70 6.17 1.36
N LEU A 41 8.48 5.12 1.28
CA LEU A 41 9.90 5.28 1.07
C LEU A 41 10.35 5.42 -0.37
N HIS A 42 9.56 4.98 -1.30
CA HIS A 42 10.02 4.94 -2.68
C HIS A 42 8.97 5.32 -3.69
N GLY A 43 9.41 5.85 -4.80
CA GLY A 43 8.57 6.06 -5.96
C GLY A 43 7.61 7.23 -5.83
N GLU A 44 6.73 7.31 -6.80
CA GLU A 44 5.76 8.36 -6.85
C GLU A 44 4.85 8.34 -5.66
N VAL A 45 4.48 7.15 -5.20
CA VAL A 45 3.62 7.02 -4.04
C VAL A 45 4.33 7.56 -2.82
N GLY A 46 5.63 7.30 -2.69
CA GLY A 46 6.39 7.81 -1.56
C GLY A 46 6.38 9.32 -1.51
N VAL A 47 6.56 9.95 -2.65
CA VAL A 47 6.56 11.41 -2.73
C VAL A 47 5.17 11.94 -2.34
N ALA A 48 4.11 11.31 -2.84
CA ALA A 48 2.76 11.76 -2.55
C ALA A 48 2.45 11.63 -1.07
N LEU A 49 2.80 10.49 -0.47
CA LEU A 49 2.50 10.28 0.93
C LEU A 49 3.26 11.25 1.82
N GLN A 50 4.51 11.48 1.51
CA GLN A 50 5.28 12.44 2.29
C GLN A 50 4.72 13.84 2.12
N GLY A 51 4.27 14.17 0.94
CA GLY A 51 3.66 15.47 0.70
C GLY A 51 2.34 15.66 1.45
N LEU A 52 1.67 14.56 1.80
CA LEU A 52 0.45 14.65 2.58
C LEU A 52 0.72 14.57 4.07
N GLY A 53 1.96 14.51 4.46
CA GLY A 53 2.30 14.51 5.87
C GLY A 53 2.38 13.14 6.52
N VAL A 54 2.34 12.09 5.73
CA VAL A 54 2.47 10.76 6.29
C VAL A 54 3.91 10.58 6.77
N SER A 55 4.05 10.19 8.02
CA SER A 55 5.38 10.00 8.57
C SER A 55 5.50 8.58 9.07
N GLU A 56 6.62 8.24 9.63
CA GLU A 56 6.80 6.90 10.13
C GLU A 56 5.95 6.64 11.35
N VAL A 57 5.51 7.67 12.02
CA VAL A 57 4.74 7.52 13.23
C VAL A 57 3.33 8.04 13.00
N PRO A 58 2.31 7.29 13.33
CA PRO A 58 0.94 7.78 13.16
C PRO A 58 0.67 8.96 14.05
N LEU A 59 -0.21 9.82 13.60
CA LEU A 59 -0.61 10.97 14.41
C LEU A 59 -1.36 10.51 15.64
N ALA A 60 -2.12 9.43 15.52
CA ALA A 60 -2.88 8.94 16.66
C ALA A 60 -1.98 8.01 17.46
N ALA A 61 -1.19 8.59 18.26
CA ALA A 61 -0.22 7.86 19.01
C ALA A 61 -0.72 6.70 19.82
N PRO A 62 -1.85 6.78 20.43
CA PRO A 62 -2.25 5.70 21.28
C PRO A 62 -2.34 4.38 20.57
N GLY A 63 -2.42 4.44 19.31
CA GLY A 63 -2.56 3.23 18.59
C GLY A 63 -1.38 2.34 18.69
N VAL A 64 -0.35 2.86 19.21
CA VAL A 64 0.83 2.12 19.30
C VAL A 64 0.63 0.85 19.99
N ASP A 65 -0.17 0.79 20.96
CA ASP A 65 -0.32 -0.38 21.70
C ASP A 65 -1.31 -1.34 21.12
N SER A 66 -1.93 -1.02 20.06
CA SER A 66 -2.94 -1.90 19.58
C SER A 66 -2.41 -3.22 19.16
N GLU A 67 -1.20 -3.28 18.68
CA GLU A 67 -0.64 -4.56 18.30
C GLU A 67 -0.48 -5.44 19.50
N HIS A 68 -0.21 -4.86 20.64
CA HIS A 68 -0.01 -5.64 21.82
C HIS A 68 -1.34 -5.94 22.48
N ALA A 69 -2.35 -5.23 22.11
CA ALA A 69 -3.62 -5.38 22.75
C ALA A 69 -4.42 -6.56 22.25
N HIS A 70 -3.96 -7.22 21.25
CA HIS A 70 -4.71 -8.34 20.72
C HIS A 70 -3.92 -9.61 20.79
N PRO A 71 -3.50 -9.99 21.95
CA PRO A 71 -2.66 -11.16 22.06
C PRO A 71 -3.43 -12.43 21.78
N GLY A 72 -4.69 -12.38 21.89
CA GLY A 72 -5.43 -13.58 21.78
C GLY A 72 -5.79 -14.03 20.42
N LEU A 73 -5.58 -13.22 19.44
CA LEU A 73 -5.95 -13.59 18.14
C LEU A 73 -4.78 -13.63 17.26
N PRO A 74 -4.14 -14.70 17.14
CA PRO A 74 -2.95 -14.79 16.34
C PRO A 74 -3.38 -14.62 14.92
N HIS A 75 -2.96 -13.59 14.34
CA HIS A 75 -3.19 -13.41 12.96
C HIS A 75 -2.10 -14.20 12.33
N GLU A 76 -2.46 -15.21 11.56
CA GLU A 76 -1.48 -15.91 10.96
C GLU A 76 -1.15 -15.15 9.82
N GLY A 77 -0.27 -14.32 9.81
CA GLY A 77 0.17 -13.50 8.77
C GLY A 77 0.13 -14.31 7.52
N THR A 78 -0.46 -13.84 6.51
CA THR A 78 -0.56 -14.55 5.31
C THR A 78 0.81 -14.57 4.71
N PRO A 79 1.46 -15.68 4.68
CA PRO A 79 2.80 -15.71 4.14
C PRO A 79 2.81 -15.28 2.71
N ASP A 80 1.66 -15.36 2.04
CA ASP A 80 1.56 -14.99 0.67
C ASP A 80 1.05 -13.59 0.45
N ALA A 81 0.98 -12.79 1.48
CA ALA A 81 0.41 -11.45 1.33
C ALA A 81 1.13 -10.64 0.28
N VAL A 82 2.45 -10.69 0.28
CA VAL A 82 3.22 -9.91 -0.69
C VAL A 82 2.99 -10.45 -2.10
N ALA A 83 2.94 -11.76 -2.23
CA ALA A 83 2.69 -12.35 -3.54
C ALA A 83 1.30 -11.97 -4.04
N HIS A 84 0.33 -11.93 -3.14
CA HIS A 84 -1.04 -11.57 -3.50
C HIS A 84 -1.09 -10.11 -3.97
N VAL A 85 -0.43 -9.23 -3.25
CA VAL A 85 -0.39 -7.82 -3.65
C VAL A 85 0.32 -7.69 -4.99
N THR A 86 1.42 -8.43 -5.18
CA THR A 86 2.16 -8.37 -6.43
C THR A 86 1.29 -8.81 -7.60
N GLU A 87 0.52 -9.87 -7.40
CA GLU A 87 -0.35 -10.35 -8.44
C GLU A 87 -1.42 -9.33 -8.78
N GLN A 88 -2.03 -8.73 -7.78
CA GLN A 88 -3.05 -7.72 -8.02
C GLN A 88 -2.46 -6.48 -8.68
N ALA A 89 -1.27 -6.07 -8.27
CA ALA A 89 -0.63 -4.91 -8.87
C ALA A 89 -0.33 -5.17 -10.34
N THR A 90 0.09 -6.39 -10.67
CA THR A 90 0.36 -6.75 -12.04
C THR A 90 -0.92 -6.69 -12.89
N ARG A 91 -2.03 -7.14 -12.31
CA ARG A 91 -3.30 -7.08 -13.01
C ARG A 91 -3.74 -5.65 -13.25
N ILE A 92 -3.55 -4.80 -12.26
CA ILE A 92 -3.90 -3.39 -12.39
C ILE A 92 -3.09 -2.75 -13.51
N ALA A 93 -1.78 -3.01 -13.51
CA ALA A 93 -0.92 -2.45 -14.55
C ALA A 93 -1.32 -2.96 -15.93
N SER A 94 -1.66 -4.24 -16.00
CA SER A 94 -2.05 -4.83 -17.26
C SER A 94 -3.33 -4.20 -17.78
N ARG A 95 -4.28 -3.95 -16.90
CA ARG A 95 -5.56 -3.35 -17.31
C ARG A 95 -5.39 -1.94 -17.85
N ARG A 96 -4.44 -1.22 -17.36
CA ARG A 96 -4.24 0.12 -17.86
C ARG A 96 -3.24 0.16 -19.01
N GLY A 97 -2.86 -1.01 -19.51
CA GLY A 97 -1.99 -1.07 -20.68
C GLY A 97 -0.54 -0.73 -20.42
N ALA A 98 -0.13 -0.80 -19.17
CA ALA A 98 1.24 -0.45 -18.83
C ALA A 98 2.18 -1.61 -19.09
N THR A 99 3.42 -1.29 -19.40
CA THR A 99 4.42 -2.34 -19.56
C THR A 99 5.17 -2.56 -18.27
N GLY A 100 4.99 -1.69 -17.28
CA GLY A 100 5.65 -1.84 -16.01
C GLY A 100 4.70 -1.64 -14.87
N VAL A 101 4.93 -2.37 -13.76
CA VAL A 101 4.14 -2.21 -12.55
C VAL A 101 4.80 -1.11 -11.74
N ALA A 102 4.08 -0.05 -11.47
CA ALA A 102 4.60 1.09 -10.74
C ALA A 102 4.19 1.01 -9.28
N THR A 103 4.78 1.83 -8.43
CA THR A 103 4.39 1.85 -7.03
C THR A 103 2.92 2.24 -6.87
N THR A 104 2.39 3.03 -7.79
CA THR A 104 0.97 3.36 -7.75
C THR A 104 0.11 2.11 -7.90
N ASP A 105 0.52 1.19 -8.76
CA ASP A 105 -0.20 -0.07 -8.92
C ASP A 105 -0.12 -0.89 -7.64
N VAL A 106 1.01 -0.87 -6.97
CA VAL A 106 1.18 -1.58 -5.71
C VAL A 106 0.26 -0.96 -4.66
N LEU A 107 0.20 0.36 -4.61
CA LEU A 107 -0.69 1.03 -3.66
C LEU A 107 -2.14 0.64 -3.91
N MET A 108 -2.57 0.66 -5.16
CA MET A 108 -3.94 0.29 -5.48
C MET A 108 -4.22 -1.15 -5.07
N ALA A 109 -3.25 -2.01 -5.26
CA ALA A 109 -3.41 -3.41 -4.88
C ALA A 109 -3.53 -3.55 -3.37
N VAL A 110 -2.74 -2.81 -2.63
CA VAL A 110 -2.81 -2.83 -1.18
C VAL A 110 -4.17 -2.35 -0.71
N MET A 111 -4.69 -1.32 -1.35
CA MET A 111 -6.01 -0.82 -1.01
C MET A 111 -7.09 -1.85 -1.27
N GLN A 112 -6.94 -2.64 -2.32
CA GLN A 112 -7.91 -3.67 -2.62
C GLN A 112 -7.80 -4.85 -1.67
N VAL A 113 -6.59 -5.24 -1.33
CA VAL A 113 -6.37 -6.39 -0.48
C VAL A 113 -6.79 -6.13 0.96
N TYR A 114 -6.41 -4.96 1.49
CA TYR A 114 -6.66 -4.67 2.88
C TYR A 114 -7.94 -3.85 3.13
N GLY A 115 -8.42 -3.18 2.13
CA GLY A 115 -9.70 -2.47 2.22
C GLY A 115 -9.75 -1.48 3.38
N GLU A 116 -10.71 -1.65 4.25
CA GLU A 116 -10.90 -0.73 5.35
C GLU A 116 -9.72 -0.67 6.30
N ASP A 117 -8.99 -1.75 6.43
CA ASP A 117 -7.85 -1.75 7.32
C ASP A 117 -6.83 -0.73 6.87
N PHE A 118 -6.59 -0.64 5.56
CA PHE A 118 -5.65 0.32 5.04
C PHE A 118 -6.20 1.74 5.18
N GLU A 119 -7.49 1.92 4.97
CA GLU A 119 -8.09 3.24 5.14
C GLU A 119 -7.96 3.71 6.57
N ARG A 120 -8.14 2.82 7.52
CA ARG A 120 -8.01 3.16 8.92
C ARG A 120 -6.59 3.61 9.23
N VAL A 121 -5.62 2.92 8.64
CA VAL A 121 -4.23 3.29 8.82
C VAL A 121 -3.97 4.67 8.24
N LEU A 122 -4.50 4.97 7.07
CA LEU A 122 -4.32 6.28 6.48
C LEU A 122 -4.88 7.37 7.40
N TRP A 123 -6.03 7.10 8.01
CA TRP A 123 -6.61 8.07 8.92
C TRP A 123 -5.70 8.36 10.11
N THR A 124 -5.03 7.35 10.64
CA THR A 124 -4.14 7.59 11.78
C THR A 124 -2.95 8.42 11.38
N HIS A 125 -2.68 8.52 10.08
CA HIS A 125 -1.59 9.36 9.59
C HIS A 125 -2.10 10.70 9.05
N GLY A 126 -3.40 10.96 9.21
CA GLY A 126 -3.92 12.26 8.86
C GLY A 126 -4.37 12.42 7.42
N THR A 127 -4.57 11.32 6.72
CA THR A 127 -5.02 11.39 5.34
C THR A 127 -6.06 10.30 5.10
N ASP A 128 -6.52 10.18 3.87
CA ASP A 128 -7.46 9.12 3.55
C ASP A 128 -7.21 8.67 2.11
N ARG A 129 -7.94 7.64 1.72
CA ARG A 129 -7.74 7.03 0.41
C ARG A 129 -7.96 8.03 -0.71
N ASP A 130 -9.04 8.78 -0.63
CA ASP A 130 -9.38 9.73 -1.69
C ASP A 130 -8.30 10.78 -1.85
N GLU A 131 -7.80 11.26 -0.72
CA GLU A 131 -6.77 12.29 -0.76
C GLU A 131 -5.51 11.77 -1.40
N VAL A 132 -5.13 10.55 -1.07
CA VAL A 132 -3.93 9.95 -1.63
C VAL A 132 -4.10 9.76 -3.13
N LEU A 133 -5.23 9.24 -3.56
CA LEU A 133 -5.46 9.00 -4.97
C LEU A 133 -5.52 10.30 -5.76
N GLU A 134 -6.12 11.32 -5.15
CA GLU A 134 -6.20 12.60 -5.80
C GLU A 134 -4.82 13.20 -5.98
N ARG A 135 -3.98 13.05 -4.98
CA ARG A 135 -2.63 13.57 -5.06
C ARG A 135 -1.84 12.87 -6.15
N LEU A 136 -2.12 11.61 -6.37
CA LEU A 136 -1.44 10.86 -7.40
C LEU A 136 -2.07 11.03 -8.78
N GLY A 137 -3.22 11.67 -8.84
CA GLY A 137 -3.91 11.84 -10.10
C GLY A 137 -4.59 10.58 -10.58
N VAL A 138 -4.89 9.68 -9.66
CA VAL A 138 -5.48 8.42 -10.01
C VAL A 138 -6.92 8.37 -9.54
N GLY A 139 -7.74 7.68 -10.26
CA GLY A 139 -9.10 7.47 -9.75
C GLY A 139 -10.06 8.60 -9.97
N LYS A 140 -9.71 9.55 -10.79
CA LYS A 140 -10.58 10.64 -11.06
C LYS A 140 -11.02 10.57 -12.47
N PRO A 141 -12.02 9.83 -12.73
CA PRO A 141 -12.43 9.63 -14.08
C PRO A 141 -12.78 10.87 -14.79
N GLY A 142 -13.39 11.71 -14.16
CA GLY A 142 -13.81 12.83 -14.88
C GLY A 142 -12.78 13.75 -15.29
N SER A 143 -11.69 13.63 -14.70
CA SER A 143 -10.71 14.63 -14.90
C SER A 143 -10.15 14.49 -16.21
N VAL A 144 -10.51 13.56 -16.84
CA VAL A 144 -9.99 13.42 -17.93
C VAL A 144 -10.19 14.31 -18.77
N ASP A 145 -11.07 14.77 -18.74
CA ASP A 145 -11.26 15.57 -19.56
C ASP A 145 -10.56 16.45 -19.49
N GLY A 146 -10.23 16.38 -18.87
CA GLY A 146 -9.41 17.40 -18.80
C GLY A 146 -9.20 17.33 -19.52
#